data_5531ae49a437cfab0a8311720d9e9374
#
_entry.id   5531ae49a437cfab0a8311720d9e9374
#
_cell.length_a   1.000
_cell.length_b   1.000
_cell.length_c   1.000
_cell.angle_alpha   90.00
_cell.angle_beta   90.00
_cell.angle_gamma   90.00
#
_symmetry.space_group_name_H-M   'P 1'
#
loop_
_entity.id
_entity.type
_entity.pdbx_description
1 polymer ?
#
loop_
_entity_poly.entity_id
_entity_poly.type
_entity_poly.pdbx_seq_one_letter_code
_entity_poly.pdbx_strand_id
1 'polypeptide(L)'
;MATPRAELIHIDVDRRLGHEWDEWNGQPLPNAGNFDSPAGLFFRWAIITLFVMMAAAAVATYLLAPRLGEVNSALPSLAWGAFILGSVAVLLWWVLLGLSYLVNRSMLPAFLAERGVLLRVMAFTSRVANRFKRRDRVENSAVKVYNALALVRARKVATGELLLLIPRCLSRATLDEVLALAGTYAVPVFVATRGQLARRVIRERRPRAVVAVACERDMVTGLHDVAGKVPVLGLTMTLPAGPCKDAVLDIQALERYLRAFVGQGKE
;
A
#
# COMPACT_ATOMS: atom_id res chain seq x y z
N MET A 1 -37.17 -9.61 2.42
CA MET A 1 -36.28 -10.10 1.38
C MET A 1 -34.91 -10.34 2.00
N ALA A 2 -34.35 -11.55 1.93
CA ALA A 2 -33.02 -11.83 2.47
C ALA A 2 -31.97 -11.13 1.59
N THR A 3 -31.11 -10.32 2.19
CA THR A 3 -29.97 -9.66 1.53
C THR A 3 -29.09 -10.75 0.88
N PRO A 4 -28.75 -10.66 -0.39
CA PRO A 4 -27.88 -11.63 -1.04
C PRO A 4 -26.52 -11.62 -0.32
N ARG A 5 -26.11 -12.75 0.24
CA ARG A 5 -24.77 -12.91 0.83
C ARG A 5 -23.76 -13.13 -0.28
N ALA A 6 -22.62 -12.46 -0.18
CA ALA A 6 -21.51 -12.67 -1.10
C ALA A 6 -21.00 -14.13 -1.02
N GLU A 7 -20.57 -14.66 -2.15
CA GLU A 7 -19.88 -15.96 -2.19
C GLU A 7 -18.56 -15.88 -1.39
N LEU A 8 -18.50 -16.60 -0.29
CA LEU A 8 -17.30 -16.67 0.53
C LEU A 8 -16.41 -17.79 0.00
N ILE A 9 -15.24 -17.42 -0.49
CA ILE A 9 -14.26 -18.39 -0.97
C ILE A 9 -13.46 -18.88 0.24
N HIS A 10 -13.84 -20.04 0.78
CA HIS A 10 -13.07 -20.73 1.80
C HIS A 10 -11.97 -21.60 1.17
N ILE A 11 -10.73 -21.36 1.60
CA ILE A 11 -9.70 -22.40 1.53
C ILE A 11 -9.50 -22.88 2.95
N ASP A 12 -9.81 -24.14 3.17
CA ASP A 12 -9.66 -24.83 4.45
C ASP A 12 -8.18 -24.82 4.85
N VAL A 13 -7.83 -23.97 5.80
CA VAL A 13 -6.51 -23.98 6.44
C VAL A 13 -6.77 -24.07 7.93
N ASP A 14 -6.53 -25.26 8.48
CA ASP A 14 -6.63 -25.57 9.90
C ASP A 14 -5.62 -24.70 10.70
N ARG A 15 -6.03 -23.49 11.11
CA ARG A 15 -5.26 -22.63 11.99
C ARG A 15 -6.13 -21.76 12.88
N ARG A 16 -5.82 -21.80 14.15
CA ARG A 16 -6.43 -20.98 15.19
C ARG A 16 -6.29 -19.48 14.87
N LEU A 17 -7.37 -18.73 15.07
CA LEU A 17 -7.42 -17.29 14.99
C LEU A 17 -6.49 -16.66 16.05
N GLY A 18 -5.66 -15.72 15.66
CA GLY A 18 -5.14 -14.75 16.59
C GLY A 18 -3.74 -14.96 17.20
N HIS A 19 -2.86 -15.82 16.67
CA HIS A 19 -1.61 -16.15 17.35
C HIS A 19 -0.36 -16.22 16.48
N GLU A 20 -0.02 -15.18 15.73
CA GLU A 20 1.24 -15.23 14.95
C GLU A 20 2.11 -13.98 15.09
N TRP A 21 2.00 -13.27 16.21
CA TRP A 21 2.96 -12.24 16.56
C TRP A 21 3.79 -12.75 17.75
N ASP A 22 4.86 -13.45 17.45
CA ASP A 22 5.80 -13.97 18.46
C ASP A 22 6.41 -12.87 19.34
N GLU A 23 6.32 -11.61 18.90
CA GLU A 23 6.81 -10.44 19.64
C GLU A 23 5.72 -9.71 20.44
N TRP A 24 4.46 -10.17 20.41
CA TRP A 24 3.40 -9.50 21.15
C TRP A 24 3.25 -10.07 22.56
N ASN A 25 3.36 -9.19 23.54
CA ASN A 25 3.29 -9.52 24.95
C ASN A 25 1.86 -9.54 25.55
N GLY A 26 0.82 -9.50 24.71
CA GLY A 26 -0.59 -9.49 25.15
C GLY A 26 -1.10 -8.12 25.59
N GLN A 27 -0.27 -7.10 25.62
CA GLN A 27 -0.70 -5.75 25.99
C GLN A 27 -1.41 -5.04 24.85
N PRO A 28 -2.45 -4.22 25.13
CA PRO A 28 -3.05 -3.38 24.12
C PRO A 28 -2.00 -2.50 23.44
N LEU A 29 -2.09 -2.35 22.11
CA LEU A 29 -1.20 -1.44 21.40
C LEU A 29 -1.43 0.00 21.90
N PRO A 30 -0.36 0.80 22.04
CA PRO A 30 -0.53 2.23 22.24
C PRO A 30 -1.37 2.76 21.07
N ASN A 31 -2.44 3.46 21.32
CA ASN A 31 -3.41 3.96 20.34
C ASN A 31 -4.39 2.91 19.77
N ALA A 32 -4.60 1.77 20.45
CA ALA A 32 -5.49 0.71 19.97
C ALA A 32 -5.25 0.29 18.50
N GLY A 33 -4.03 0.43 17.99
CA GLY A 33 -3.69 0.16 16.60
C GLY A 33 -4.35 1.13 15.60
N ASN A 34 -4.97 2.18 16.09
CA ASN A 34 -5.65 3.16 15.25
C ASN A 34 -4.69 4.30 14.88
N PHE A 35 -3.94 4.13 13.79
CA PHE A 35 -3.09 5.18 13.25
C PHE A 35 -3.87 5.97 12.20
N ASP A 36 -4.41 7.11 12.60
CA ASP A 36 -4.93 8.09 11.65
C ASP A 36 -3.86 9.15 11.34
N SER A 37 -2.80 8.72 10.66
CA SER A 37 -1.69 9.59 10.32
C SER A 37 -2.02 10.48 9.12
N PRO A 38 -1.69 11.79 9.16
CA PRO A 38 -1.90 12.67 8.01
C PRO A 38 -0.98 12.27 6.84
N ALA A 39 -1.46 12.40 5.61
CA ALA A 39 -0.69 12.07 4.40
C ALA A 39 0.66 12.83 4.32
N GLY A 40 0.73 14.04 4.86
CA GLY A 40 1.96 14.82 4.96
C GLY A 40 3.10 14.15 5.73
N LEU A 41 2.79 13.19 6.61
CA LEU A 41 3.82 12.45 7.33
C LEU A 41 4.67 11.60 6.38
N PHE A 42 4.04 10.89 5.44
CA PHE A 42 4.77 10.15 4.42
C PHE A 42 5.64 11.08 3.57
N PHE A 43 5.09 12.21 3.12
CA PHE A 43 5.84 13.18 2.33
C PHE A 43 7.08 13.70 3.06
N ARG A 44 6.98 13.99 4.35
CA ARG A 44 8.15 14.43 5.16
C ARG A 44 9.21 13.34 5.27
N TRP A 45 8.84 12.11 5.58
CA TRP A 45 9.78 11.01 5.72
C TRP A 45 10.41 10.63 4.38
N ALA A 46 9.63 10.64 3.31
CA ALA A 46 10.14 10.30 1.99
C ALA A 46 11.11 11.36 1.46
N ILE A 47 10.85 12.67 1.66
CA ILE A 47 11.81 13.71 1.25
C ILE A 47 13.13 13.60 2.02
N ILE A 48 13.09 13.34 3.34
CA ILE A 48 14.29 13.10 4.15
C ILE A 48 15.05 11.89 3.61
N THR A 49 14.34 10.80 3.31
CA THR A 49 14.93 9.58 2.76
C THR A 49 15.59 9.81 1.40
N LEU A 50 14.92 10.54 0.50
CA LEU A 50 15.48 10.90 -0.80
C LEU A 50 16.71 11.81 -0.66
N PHE A 51 16.68 12.75 0.27
CA PHE A 51 17.83 13.62 0.56
C PHE A 51 19.05 12.82 1.05
N VAL A 52 18.84 11.88 1.96
CA VAL A 52 19.91 11.00 2.46
C VAL A 52 20.49 10.14 1.33
N MET A 53 19.64 9.62 0.45
CA MET A 53 20.10 8.86 -0.71
C MET A 53 20.90 9.72 -1.69
N MET A 54 20.45 10.94 -1.96
CA MET A 54 21.16 11.89 -2.82
C MET A 54 22.51 12.28 -2.21
N ALA A 55 22.54 12.56 -0.90
CA ALA A 55 23.79 12.86 -0.20
C ALA A 55 24.78 11.68 -0.26
N ALA A 56 24.30 10.45 -0.03
CA ALA A 56 25.13 9.25 -0.17
C ALA A 56 25.66 9.06 -1.61
N ALA A 57 24.83 9.31 -2.63
CA ALA A 57 25.24 9.27 -4.03
C ALA A 57 26.26 10.36 -4.36
N ALA A 58 26.10 11.58 -3.83
CA ALA A 58 27.09 12.66 -3.99
C ALA A 58 28.44 12.29 -3.40
N VAL A 59 28.44 11.76 -2.16
CA VAL A 59 29.66 11.28 -1.51
C VAL A 59 30.31 10.16 -2.32
N ALA A 60 29.55 9.18 -2.80
CA ALA A 60 30.05 8.10 -3.62
C ALA A 60 30.67 8.64 -4.93
N THR A 61 30.01 9.56 -5.63
CA THR A 61 30.53 10.21 -6.83
C THR A 61 31.83 10.96 -6.54
N TYR A 62 31.88 11.70 -5.43
CA TYR A 62 33.09 12.42 -4.99
C TYR A 62 34.27 11.48 -4.76
N LEU A 63 34.05 10.37 -4.03
CA LEU A 63 35.10 9.39 -3.71
C LEU A 63 35.58 8.62 -4.95
N LEU A 64 34.70 8.38 -5.93
CA LEU A 64 35.04 7.67 -7.16
C LEU A 64 35.68 8.57 -8.21
N ALA A 65 35.42 9.87 -8.19
CA ALA A 65 35.88 10.82 -9.22
C ALA A 65 37.41 10.76 -9.47
N PRO A 66 38.31 10.71 -8.47
CA PRO A 66 39.74 10.62 -8.70
C PRO A 66 40.12 9.35 -9.49
N ARG A 67 39.58 8.20 -9.11
CA ARG A 67 39.84 6.91 -9.80
C ARG A 67 39.32 6.88 -11.23
N LEU A 68 38.16 7.48 -11.45
CA LEU A 68 37.59 7.63 -12.78
C LEU A 68 38.50 8.51 -13.68
N GLY A 69 39.11 9.56 -13.09
CA GLY A 69 40.05 10.43 -13.76
C GLY A 69 41.37 9.75 -14.21
N GLU A 70 41.83 8.74 -13.43
CA GLU A 70 42.98 7.91 -13.83
C GLU A 70 42.71 7.08 -15.07
N VAL A 71 41.45 6.68 -15.31
CA VAL A 71 41.03 5.90 -16.49
C VAL A 71 40.81 6.81 -17.70
N ASN A 72 40.10 7.92 -17.52
CA ASN A 72 39.82 8.91 -18.57
C ASN A 72 39.42 10.24 -17.91
N SER A 73 40.04 11.33 -18.35
CA SER A 73 39.82 12.68 -17.83
C SER A 73 38.36 13.20 -17.97
N ALA A 74 37.55 12.65 -18.87
CA ALA A 74 36.15 13.02 -19.06
C ALA A 74 35.20 12.32 -18.10
N LEU A 75 35.56 11.16 -17.52
CA LEU A 75 34.67 10.35 -16.69
C LEU A 75 34.20 11.05 -15.42
N PRO A 76 35.03 11.80 -14.67
CA PRO A 76 34.56 12.57 -13.52
C PRO A 76 33.47 13.56 -13.86
N SER A 77 33.61 14.31 -14.95
CA SER A 77 32.60 15.28 -15.39
C SER A 77 31.29 14.61 -15.82
N LEU A 78 31.37 13.46 -16.50
CA LEU A 78 30.20 12.66 -16.84
C LEU A 78 29.50 12.11 -15.60
N ALA A 79 30.25 11.63 -14.59
CA ALA A 79 29.68 11.12 -13.34
C ALA A 79 28.95 12.23 -12.58
N TRP A 80 29.53 13.41 -12.44
CA TRP A 80 28.87 14.57 -11.84
C TRP A 80 27.68 15.05 -12.65
N GLY A 81 27.75 15.08 -13.97
CA GLY A 81 26.63 15.41 -14.86
C GLY A 81 25.46 14.43 -14.67
N ALA A 82 25.74 13.13 -14.63
CA ALA A 82 24.74 12.10 -14.39
C ALA A 82 24.11 12.22 -12.98
N PHE A 83 24.90 12.51 -11.95
CA PHE A 83 24.41 12.76 -10.61
C PHE A 83 23.48 13.97 -10.54
N ILE A 84 23.88 15.09 -11.14
CA ILE A 84 23.06 16.32 -11.15
C ILE A 84 21.75 16.07 -11.90
N LEU A 85 21.81 15.48 -13.10
CA LEU A 85 20.62 15.16 -13.89
C LEU A 85 19.67 14.21 -13.15
N GLY A 86 20.22 13.15 -12.54
CA GLY A 86 19.45 12.21 -11.72
C GLY A 86 18.79 12.89 -10.51
N SER A 87 19.51 13.78 -9.83
CA SER A 87 18.98 14.54 -8.69
C SER A 87 17.84 15.47 -9.10
N VAL A 88 17.99 16.19 -10.20
CA VAL A 88 16.92 17.04 -10.77
C VAL A 88 15.70 16.20 -11.15
N ALA A 89 15.91 15.05 -11.80
CA ALA A 89 14.82 14.13 -12.16
C ALA A 89 14.06 13.61 -10.93
N VAL A 90 14.76 13.25 -9.84
CA VAL A 90 14.15 12.82 -8.57
C VAL A 90 13.35 13.95 -7.91
N LEU A 91 13.89 15.18 -7.89
CA LEU A 91 13.18 16.33 -7.33
C LEU A 91 11.94 16.69 -8.15
N LEU A 92 12.06 16.69 -9.48
CA LEU A 92 10.91 16.92 -10.37
C LEU A 92 9.83 15.86 -10.19
N TRP A 93 10.24 14.58 -10.14
CA TRP A 93 9.33 13.47 -9.85
C TRP A 93 8.59 13.69 -8.52
N TRP A 94 9.32 14.08 -7.49
CA TRP A 94 8.76 14.34 -6.16
C TRP A 94 7.72 15.47 -6.17
N VAL A 95 8.04 16.59 -6.82
CA VAL A 95 7.12 17.73 -6.98
C VAL A 95 5.87 17.30 -7.76
N LEU A 96 6.03 16.60 -8.88
CA LEU A 96 4.91 16.12 -9.69
C LEU A 96 4.04 15.11 -8.93
N LEU A 97 4.64 14.26 -8.07
CA LEU A 97 3.90 13.34 -7.20
C LEU A 97 3.06 14.12 -6.18
N GLY A 98 3.65 15.11 -5.51
CA GLY A 98 2.95 15.97 -4.56
C GLY A 98 1.82 16.76 -5.22
N LEU A 99 2.05 17.34 -6.38
CA LEU A 99 1.02 18.03 -7.17
C LEU A 99 -0.09 17.06 -7.61
N SER A 100 0.25 15.86 -8.06
CA SER A 100 -0.74 14.83 -8.41
C SER A 100 -1.66 14.49 -7.23
N TYR A 101 -1.09 14.41 -6.03
CA TYR A 101 -1.85 14.19 -4.80
C TYR A 101 -2.74 15.38 -4.45
N LEU A 102 -2.20 16.61 -4.48
CA LEU A 102 -2.92 17.85 -4.08
C LEU A 102 -4.06 18.20 -5.05
N VAL A 103 -3.81 18.05 -6.35
CA VAL A 103 -4.79 18.40 -7.41
C VAL A 103 -5.73 17.24 -7.70
N ASN A 104 -5.52 16.07 -7.09
CA ASN A 104 -6.28 14.84 -7.35
C ASN A 104 -6.32 14.49 -8.84
N ARG A 105 -5.19 14.66 -9.53
CA ARG A 105 -5.05 14.39 -10.97
C ARG A 105 -3.73 13.67 -11.25
N SER A 106 -3.75 12.70 -12.13
CA SER A 106 -2.55 11.95 -12.49
C SER A 106 -1.64 12.73 -13.43
N MET A 107 -0.55 13.31 -12.92
CA MET A 107 0.48 14.02 -13.71
C MET A 107 1.65 13.11 -14.10
N LEU A 108 1.84 11.98 -13.43
CA LEU A 108 2.90 11.03 -13.68
C LEU A 108 2.34 9.77 -14.36
N PRO A 109 3.10 9.07 -15.20
CA PRO A 109 2.69 7.75 -15.68
C PRO A 109 2.62 6.73 -14.52
N ALA A 110 1.81 5.68 -14.66
CA ALA A 110 1.52 4.72 -13.59
C ALA A 110 2.77 4.04 -13.02
N PHE A 111 3.78 3.76 -13.87
CA PHE A 111 5.01 3.11 -13.42
C PHE A 111 5.89 4.02 -12.55
N LEU A 112 5.77 5.35 -12.67
CA LEU A 112 6.40 6.32 -11.79
C LEU A 112 5.58 6.60 -10.53
N ALA A 113 4.30 6.28 -10.53
CA ALA A 113 3.37 6.49 -9.42
C ALA A 113 3.00 5.14 -8.75
N GLU A 114 1.73 4.83 -8.64
CA GLU A 114 1.16 3.72 -7.86
C GLU A 114 1.56 2.31 -8.33
N ARG A 115 2.14 2.16 -9.52
CA ARG A 115 2.55 0.84 -10.05
C ARG A 115 4.06 0.57 -10.00
N GLY A 116 4.88 1.52 -9.55
CA GLY A 116 6.33 1.31 -9.63
C GLY A 116 7.15 2.12 -8.63
N VAL A 117 7.64 3.30 -9.04
CA VAL A 117 8.63 4.06 -8.25
C VAL A 117 8.10 4.41 -6.86
N LEU A 118 6.83 4.85 -6.75
CA LEU A 118 6.21 5.17 -5.45
C LEU A 118 6.28 3.97 -4.50
N LEU A 119 5.96 2.75 -4.97
CA LEU A 119 5.99 1.55 -4.12
C LEU A 119 7.39 1.27 -3.56
N ARG A 120 8.44 1.48 -4.38
CA ARG A 120 9.84 1.34 -3.93
C ARG A 120 10.20 2.40 -2.89
N VAL A 121 9.79 3.65 -3.13
CA VAL A 121 10.01 4.74 -2.16
C VAL A 121 9.25 4.49 -0.87
N MET A 122 8.01 4.01 -0.92
CA MET A 122 7.24 3.61 0.27
C MET A 122 7.98 2.53 1.06
N ALA A 123 8.44 1.46 0.40
CA ALA A 123 9.15 0.36 1.07
C ALA A 123 10.49 0.83 1.68
N PHE A 124 11.21 1.72 1.01
CA PHE A 124 12.47 2.24 1.53
C PHE A 124 12.26 3.23 2.67
N THR A 125 11.31 4.14 2.55
CA THR A 125 10.91 5.08 3.60
C THR A 125 10.42 4.35 4.85
N SER A 126 9.68 3.26 4.68
CA SER A 126 9.23 2.38 5.77
C SER A 126 10.42 1.77 6.53
N ARG A 127 11.46 1.29 5.82
CA ARG A 127 12.69 0.77 6.45
C ARG A 127 13.42 1.85 7.25
N VAL A 128 13.55 3.06 6.70
CA VAL A 128 14.16 4.20 7.39
C VAL A 128 13.34 4.58 8.62
N ALA A 129 12.02 4.71 8.49
CA ALA A 129 11.12 5.02 9.60
C ALA A 129 11.15 3.97 10.71
N ASN A 130 11.37 2.69 10.37
CA ASN A 130 11.51 1.60 11.33
C ASN A 130 12.71 1.82 12.27
N ARG A 131 13.82 2.37 11.77
CA ARG A 131 15.00 2.71 12.59
C ARG A 131 14.67 3.71 13.71
N PHE A 132 13.62 4.52 13.51
CA PHE A 132 13.15 5.53 14.46
C PHE A 132 11.84 5.13 15.17
N LYS A 133 11.43 3.86 15.09
CA LYS A 133 10.18 3.32 15.68
C LYS A 133 8.92 4.09 15.23
N ARG A 134 8.92 4.59 14.00
CA ARG A 134 7.79 5.35 13.39
C ARG A 134 7.15 4.62 12.20
N ARG A 135 7.52 3.36 11.98
CA ARG A 135 7.13 2.57 10.81
C ARG A 135 5.62 2.60 10.57
N ASP A 136 4.83 2.14 11.54
CA ASP A 136 3.39 1.93 11.36
C ASP A 136 2.65 3.23 10.98
N ARG A 137 3.03 4.36 11.61
CA ARG A 137 2.47 5.69 11.28
C ARG A 137 2.82 6.14 9.87
N VAL A 138 4.06 5.91 9.45
CA VAL A 138 4.53 6.27 8.10
C VAL A 138 3.88 5.37 7.06
N GLU A 139 3.72 4.09 7.33
CA GLU A 139 3.04 3.14 6.45
C GLU A 139 1.55 3.48 6.31
N ASN A 140 0.83 3.81 7.40
CA ASN A 140 -0.55 4.28 7.34
C ASN A 140 -0.67 5.52 6.44
N SER A 141 0.20 6.52 6.66
CA SER A 141 0.25 7.73 5.84
C SER A 141 0.56 7.42 4.36
N ALA A 142 1.50 6.51 4.09
CA ALA A 142 1.89 6.11 2.74
C ALA A 142 0.75 5.42 1.99
N VAL A 143 -0.02 4.55 2.65
CA VAL A 143 -1.20 3.88 2.06
C VAL A 143 -2.25 4.91 1.67
N LYS A 144 -2.47 5.97 2.46
CA LYS A 144 -3.40 7.05 2.09
C LYS A 144 -2.96 7.78 0.83
N VAL A 145 -1.68 8.12 0.72
CA VAL A 145 -1.13 8.77 -0.49
C VAL A 145 -1.24 7.84 -1.70
N TYR A 146 -0.86 6.57 -1.53
CA TYR A 146 -0.99 5.56 -2.57
C TYR A 146 -2.43 5.44 -3.08
N ASN A 147 -3.40 5.29 -2.16
CA ASN A 147 -4.81 5.14 -2.51
C ASN A 147 -5.36 6.37 -3.23
N ALA A 148 -4.99 7.58 -2.80
CA ALA A 148 -5.41 8.81 -3.48
C ALA A 148 -4.97 8.81 -4.95
N LEU A 149 -3.74 8.43 -5.23
CA LEU A 149 -3.22 8.35 -6.60
C LEU A 149 -3.83 7.19 -7.40
N ALA A 150 -4.04 6.04 -6.77
CA ALA A 150 -4.65 4.87 -7.38
C ALA A 150 -6.13 5.11 -7.73
N LEU A 151 -6.89 5.82 -6.88
CA LEU A 151 -8.29 6.19 -7.11
C LEU A 151 -8.47 7.05 -8.36
N VAL A 152 -7.57 8.00 -8.60
CA VAL A 152 -7.62 8.85 -9.82
C VAL A 152 -7.58 8.01 -11.10
N ARG A 153 -6.97 6.82 -11.04
CA ARG A 153 -6.83 5.90 -12.18
C ARG A 153 -7.71 4.68 -12.12
N ALA A 154 -8.54 4.58 -11.09
CA ALA A 154 -9.46 3.47 -10.97
C ALA A 154 -10.37 3.42 -12.20
N ARG A 155 -10.43 2.25 -12.83
CA ARG A 155 -11.33 1.99 -13.97
C ARG A 155 -12.36 0.97 -13.55
N LYS A 156 -13.59 1.13 -14.06
CA LYS A 156 -14.65 0.18 -13.81
C LYS A 156 -14.30 -1.18 -14.40
N VAL A 157 -14.58 -2.22 -13.62
CA VAL A 157 -14.43 -3.62 -13.99
C VAL A 157 -15.74 -4.35 -13.74
N ALA A 158 -15.93 -5.51 -14.33
CA ALA A 158 -17.08 -6.35 -14.01
C ALA A 158 -17.02 -6.87 -12.58
N THR A 159 -18.14 -7.06 -11.92
CA THR A 159 -18.21 -7.45 -10.50
C THR A 159 -17.43 -8.74 -10.21
N GLY A 160 -17.52 -9.73 -11.08
CA GLY A 160 -16.77 -10.99 -10.96
C GLY A 160 -15.25 -10.88 -11.22
N GLU A 161 -14.79 -9.75 -11.77
CA GLU A 161 -13.38 -9.46 -12.03
C GLU A 161 -12.72 -8.62 -10.89
N LEU A 162 -13.53 -8.09 -9.97
CA LEU A 162 -13.05 -7.46 -8.74
C LEU A 162 -12.93 -8.51 -7.64
N LEU A 163 -11.82 -8.51 -6.93
CA LEU A 163 -11.60 -9.39 -5.78
C LEU A 163 -11.50 -8.57 -4.50
N LEU A 164 -12.34 -8.88 -3.52
CA LEU A 164 -12.23 -8.34 -2.16
C LEU A 164 -11.42 -9.31 -1.29
N LEU A 165 -10.26 -8.87 -0.83
CA LEU A 165 -9.41 -9.62 0.10
C LEU A 165 -9.58 -9.07 1.50
N ILE A 166 -9.95 -9.92 2.45
CA ILE A 166 -10.11 -9.55 3.86
C ILE A 166 -9.26 -10.45 4.76
N PRO A 167 -8.76 -9.93 5.89
CA PRO A 167 -8.02 -10.73 6.83
C PRO A 167 -8.98 -11.56 7.70
N ARG A 168 -8.45 -12.59 8.32
CA ARG A 168 -9.19 -13.48 9.22
C ARG A 168 -9.48 -12.88 10.61
N CYS A 169 -8.76 -11.81 10.97
CA CYS A 169 -8.81 -11.20 12.29
C CYS A 169 -9.94 -10.16 12.48
N LEU A 170 -10.81 -9.98 11.51
CA LEU A 170 -11.97 -9.09 11.64
C LEU A 170 -12.90 -9.58 12.77
N SER A 171 -13.50 -8.65 13.51
CA SER A 171 -14.57 -8.98 14.43
C SER A 171 -15.76 -9.59 13.65
N ARG A 172 -16.55 -10.44 14.33
CA ARG A 172 -17.70 -11.08 13.69
C ARG A 172 -18.70 -10.06 13.13
N ALA A 173 -18.99 -9.01 13.91
CA ALA A 173 -19.88 -7.94 13.45
C ALA A 173 -19.36 -7.25 12.20
N THR A 174 -18.08 -6.85 12.19
CA THR A 174 -17.44 -6.24 11.00
C THR A 174 -17.43 -7.19 9.80
N LEU A 175 -17.18 -8.48 10.02
CA LEU A 175 -17.21 -9.48 8.95
C LEU A 175 -18.61 -9.58 8.32
N ASP A 176 -19.66 -9.64 9.15
CA ASP A 176 -21.04 -9.72 8.66
C ASP A 176 -21.41 -8.46 7.83
N GLU A 177 -20.99 -7.26 8.27
CA GLU A 177 -21.19 -6.01 7.54
C GLU A 177 -20.43 -6.01 6.18
N VAL A 178 -19.19 -6.49 6.18
CA VAL A 178 -18.38 -6.60 4.94
C VAL A 178 -19.03 -7.57 3.96
N LEU A 179 -19.51 -8.72 4.43
CA LEU A 179 -20.17 -9.72 3.59
C LEU A 179 -21.51 -9.22 3.05
N ALA A 180 -22.29 -8.49 3.83
CA ALA A 180 -23.53 -7.86 3.38
C ALA A 180 -23.24 -6.82 2.30
N LEU A 181 -22.25 -5.94 2.53
CA LEU A 181 -21.85 -4.92 1.55
C LEU A 181 -21.33 -5.56 0.26
N ALA A 182 -20.45 -6.56 0.35
CA ALA A 182 -19.93 -7.26 -0.82
C ALA A 182 -21.04 -7.98 -1.59
N GLY A 183 -22.08 -8.51 -0.90
CA GLY A 183 -23.28 -9.08 -1.50
C GLY A 183 -24.06 -8.06 -2.32
N THR A 184 -24.24 -6.83 -1.79
CA THR A 184 -24.92 -5.73 -2.51
C THR A 184 -24.21 -5.40 -3.85
N TYR A 185 -22.89 -5.49 -3.88
CA TYR A 185 -22.10 -5.23 -5.08
C TYR A 185 -21.81 -6.49 -5.91
N ALA A 186 -22.28 -7.67 -5.48
CA ALA A 186 -21.99 -8.97 -6.08
C ALA A 186 -20.47 -9.22 -6.29
N VAL A 187 -19.64 -8.78 -5.32
CA VAL A 187 -18.18 -8.92 -5.36
C VAL A 187 -17.77 -10.16 -4.58
N PRO A 188 -16.97 -11.08 -5.16
CA PRO A 188 -16.46 -12.24 -4.43
C PRO A 188 -15.49 -11.81 -3.33
N VAL A 189 -15.66 -12.43 -2.15
CA VAL A 189 -14.84 -12.18 -0.97
C VAL A 189 -13.94 -13.38 -0.70
N PHE A 190 -12.66 -13.09 -0.49
CA PHE A 190 -11.68 -14.08 -0.11
C PHE A 190 -11.05 -13.74 1.25
N VAL A 191 -11.08 -14.70 2.18
CA VAL A 191 -10.44 -14.54 3.48
C VAL A 191 -8.99 -15.02 3.40
N ALA A 192 -8.05 -14.08 3.45
CA ALA A 192 -6.62 -14.36 3.44
C ALA A 192 -6.12 -14.60 4.87
N THR A 193 -5.61 -15.77 5.14
CA THR A 193 -5.00 -16.09 6.45
C THR A 193 -3.54 -15.65 6.52
N ARG A 194 -2.88 -15.47 5.37
CA ARG A 194 -1.49 -15.02 5.22
C ARG A 194 -1.30 -14.29 3.88
N GLY A 195 -0.33 -13.39 3.81
CA GLY A 195 0.00 -12.67 2.58
C GLY A 195 0.39 -13.59 1.39
N GLN A 196 0.98 -14.76 1.65
CA GLN A 196 1.28 -15.76 0.60
C GLN A 196 0.01 -16.32 -0.05
N LEU A 197 -1.03 -16.57 0.75
CA LEU A 197 -2.31 -17.08 0.26
C LEU A 197 -3.03 -16.01 -0.59
N ALA A 198 -3.04 -14.76 -0.14
CA ALA A 198 -3.58 -13.64 -0.92
C ALA A 198 -2.90 -13.54 -2.29
N ARG A 199 -1.57 -13.62 -2.34
CA ARG A 199 -0.79 -13.60 -3.60
C ARG A 199 -1.10 -14.81 -4.50
N ARG A 200 -1.32 -15.99 -3.91
CA ARG A 200 -1.69 -17.21 -4.64
C ARG A 200 -3.06 -17.03 -5.30
N VAL A 201 -4.05 -16.57 -4.56
CA VAL A 201 -5.42 -16.36 -5.08
C VAL A 201 -5.43 -15.32 -6.20
N ILE A 202 -4.68 -14.21 -6.06
CA ILE A 202 -4.56 -13.21 -7.12
C ILE A 202 -3.95 -13.85 -8.39
N ARG A 203 -2.95 -14.72 -8.27
CA ARG A 203 -2.33 -15.41 -9.43
C ARG A 203 -3.27 -16.41 -10.10
N GLU A 204 -4.05 -17.14 -9.31
CA GLU A 204 -4.98 -18.17 -9.80
C GLU A 204 -6.22 -17.55 -10.44
N ARG A 205 -6.82 -16.56 -9.77
CA ARG A 205 -8.06 -15.91 -10.23
C ARG A 205 -7.85 -14.80 -11.25
N ARG A 206 -6.65 -14.22 -11.32
CA ARG A 206 -6.28 -13.14 -12.23
C ARG A 206 -7.31 -12.00 -12.26
N PRO A 207 -7.70 -11.43 -11.11
CA PRO A 207 -8.68 -10.36 -11.07
C PRO A 207 -8.16 -9.13 -11.83
N ARG A 208 -9.05 -8.32 -12.36
CA ARG A 208 -8.70 -7.06 -13.01
C ARG A 208 -8.51 -5.91 -12.03
N ALA A 209 -9.06 -6.03 -10.82
CA ALA A 209 -8.84 -5.10 -9.72
C ALA A 209 -8.95 -5.84 -8.38
N VAL A 210 -8.34 -5.27 -7.34
CA VAL A 210 -8.35 -5.81 -5.98
C VAL A 210 -8.68 -4.69 -4.99
N VAL A 211 -9.61 -4.94 -4.09
CA VAL A 211 -9.73 -4.17 -2.84
C VAL A 211 -9.20 -5.07 -1.72
N ALA A 212 -8.19 -4.60 -1.01
CA ALA A 212 -7.52 -5.37 0.03
C ALA A 212 -7.70 -4.71 1.40
N VAL A 213 -8.04 -5.49 2.40
CA VAL A 213 -8.09 -5.08 3.80
C VAL A 213 -6.95 -5.77 4.55
N ALA A 214 -6.11 -5.00 5.25
CA ALA A 214 -5.00 -5.54 6.03
C ALA A 214 -4.52 -4.51 7.07
N CYS A 215 -3.68 -4.95 8.02
CA CYS A 215 -2.93 -4.03 8.85
C CYS A 215 -1.86 -3.29 8.01
N GLU A 216 -1.30 -2.20 8.53
CA GLU A 216 -0.37 -1.32 7.80
C GLU A 216 0.82 -2.09 7.22
N ARG A 217 1.44 -2.97 8.01
CA ARG A 217 2.63 -3.74 7.62
C ARG A 217 2.35 -4.68 6.45
N ASP A 218 1.26 -5.43 6.55
CA ASP A 218 0.86 -6.37 5.50
C ASP A 218 0.38 -5.63 4.25
N MET A 219 -0.27 -4.47 4.43
CA MET A 219 -0.75 -3.63 3.34
C MET A 219 0.41 -3.13 2.48
N VAL A 220 1.43 -2.49 3.07
CA VAL A 220 2.58 -1.96 2.30
C VAL A 220 3.34 -3.08 1.60
N THR A 221 3.51 -4.22 2.27
CA THR A 221 4.15 -5.40 1.66
C THR A 221 3.30 -5.95 0.51
N GLY A 222 1.99 -6.10 0.72
CA GLY A 222 1.06 -6.57 -0.30
C GLY A 222 0.98 -5.66 -1.52
N LEU A 223 0.92 -4.35 -1.31
CA LEU A 223 0.95 -3.36 -2.39
C LEU A 223 2.23 -3.47 -3.21
N HIS A 224 3.39 -3.58 -2.57
CA HIS A 224 4.66 -3.75 -3.25
C HIS A 224 4.69 -4.97 -4.18
N ASP A 225 4.09 -6.08 -3.75
CA ASP A 225 4.11 -7.35 -4.49
C ASP A 225 3.09 -7.43 -5.64
N VAL A 226 1.97 -6.71 -5.51
CA VAL A 226 0.80 -6.89 -6.38
C VAL A 226 0.46 -5.67 -7.22
N ALA A 227 0.59 -4.45 -6.67
CA ALA A 227 0.07 -3.24 -7.31
C ALA A 227 0.75 -2.89 -8.65
N GLY A 228 1.96 -3.39 -8.89
CA GLY A 228 2.62 -3.29 -10.20
C GLY A 228 1.92 -4.06 -11.32
N LYS A 229 1.14 -5.10 -10.97
CA LYS A 229 0.50 -6.03 -11.90
C LYS A 229 -1.00 -5.80 -12.03
N VAL A 230 -1.67 -5.52 -10.93
CA VAL A 230 -3.12 -5.35 -10.83
C VAL A 230 -3.43 -4.06 -10.06
N PRO A 231 -4.42 -3.24 -10.46
CA PRO A 231 -4.86 -2.11 -9.66
C PRO A 231 -5.36 -2.57 -8.28
N VAL A 232 -4.83 -1.98 -7.23
CA VAL A 232 -5.19 -2.30 -5.84
C VAL A 232 -5.61 -1.03 -5.12
N LEU A 233 -6.68 -1.11 -4.32
CA LEU A 233 -6.99 -0.14 -3.28
C LEU A 233 -6.87 -0.85 -1.93
N GLY A 234 -6.08 -0.27 -1.03
CA GLY A 234 -5.78 -0.86 0.27
C GLY A 234 -6.50 -0.14 1.39
N LEU A 235 -7.26 -0.84 2.22
CA LEU A 235 -7.91 -0.29 3.39
C LEU A 235 -7.26 -0.83 4.66
N THR A 236 -6.69 0.06 5.45
CA THR A 236 -6.15 -0.29 6.76
C THR A 236 -7.28 -0.42 7.78
N MET A 237 -7.11 -1.30 8.73
CA MET A 237 -8.09 -1.60 9.78
C MET A 237 -7.60 -1.09 11.14
N THR A 238 -8.53 -0.92 12.08
CA THR A 238 -8.22 -0.60 13.47
C THR A 238 -8.19 -1.88 14.31
N LEU A 239 -7.34 -1.91 15.32
CA LEU A 239 -7.05 -3.08 16.15
C LEU A 239 -7.38 -2.81 17.62
N PRO A 240 -8.67 -2.62 17.99
CA PRO A 240 -9.05 -2.18 19.34
C PRO A 240 -8.69 -3.21 20.42
N ALA A 241 -8.70 -4.50 20.07
CA ALA A 241 -8.38 -5.59 20.97
C ALA A 241 -6.92 -6.09 20.86
N GLY A 242 -6.07 -5.35 20.12
CA GLY A 242 -4.68 -5.73 19.86
C GLY A 242 -4.48 -6.41 18.51
N PRO A 243 -3.25 -6.81 18.18
CA PRO A 243 -2.92 -7.43 16.90
C PRO A 243 -3.70 -8.71 16.65
N CYS A 244 -4.18 -8.88 15.42
CA CYS A 244 -4.84 -10.10 14.94
C CYS A 244 -6.08 -10.53 15.71
N LYS A 245 -6.73 -9.61 16.43
CA LYS A 245 -7.93 -9.91 17.21
C LYS A 245 -8.98 -8.81 17.04
N ASP A 246 -10.21 -9.22 16.73
CA ASP A 246 -11.41 -8.37 16.67
C ASP A 246 -11.18 -7.02 15.95
N ALA A 247 -10.47 -7.07 14.83
CA ALA A 247 -10.19 -5.88 14.02
C ALA A 247 -11.49 -5.28 13.48
N VAL A 248 -11.51 -3.95 13.39
CA VAL A 248 -12.66 -3.17 12.91
C VAL A 248 -12.27 -2.40 11.65
N LEU A 249 -13.22 -2.22 10.77
CA LEU A 249 -13.06 -1.59 9.47
C LEU A 249 -14.00 -0.41 9.29
N ASP A 250 -13.55 0.63 8.60
CA ASP A 250 -14.44 1.68 8.09
C ASP A 250 -15.20 1.16 6.86
N ILE A 251 -16.46 0.75 7.08
CA ILE A 251 -17.34 0.21 6.05
C ILE A 251 -17.65 1.24 4.96
N GLN A 252 -17.74 2.53 5.30
CA GLN A 252 -17.98 3.59 4.32
C GLN A 252 -16.76 3.78 3.41
N ALA A 253 -15.54 3.65 3.94
CA ALA A 253 -14.33 3.67 3.14
C ALA A 253 -14.24 2.44 2.23
N LEU A 254 -14.63 1.25 2.72
CA LEU A 254 -14.72 0.04 1.91
C LEU A 254 -15.69 0.24 0.75
N GLU A 255 -16.88 0.76 1.02
CA GLU A 255 -17.89 1.01 -0.01
C GLU A 255 -17.39 1.99 -1.06
N ARG A 256 -16.72 3.09 -0.68
CA ARG A 256 -16.11 4.03 -1.64
C ARG A 256 -15.12 3.32 -2.58
N TYR A 257 -14.34 2.36 -2.06
CA TYR A 257 -13.36 1.63 -2.88
C TYR A 257 -14.02 0.61 -3.80
N LEU A 258 -15.08 -0.08 -3.35
CA LEU A 258 -15.88 -0.95 -4.21
C LEU A 258 -16.54 -0.14 -5.32
N ARG A 259 -17.18 0.98 -4.98
CA ARG A 259 -17.79 1.91 -5.97
C ARG A 259 -16.77 2.46 -6.97
N ALA A 260 -15.52 2.66 -6.58
CA ALA A 260 -14.48 3.11 -7.50
C ALA A 260 -14.25 2.11 -8.63
N PHE A 261 -14.36 0.81 -8.36
CA PHE A 261 -14.11 -0.24 -9.35
C PHE A 261 -15.38 -0.80 -10.03
N VAL A 262 -16.53 -0.92 -9.35
CA VAL A 262 -17.72 -1.55 -9.94
C VAL A 262 -18.88 -0.57 -10.22
N GLY A 263 -18.79 0.68 -9.77
CA GLY A 263 -19.87 1.64 -9.89
C GLY A 263 -20.88 1.54 -8.73
N GLN A 264 -22.14 1.95 -8.99
CA GLN A 264 -23.20 1.79 -7.99
C GLN A 264 -23.63 0.33 -7.93
N GLY A 265 -23.87 -0.19 -6.72
CA GLY A 265 -24.47 -1.49 -6.53
C GLY A 265 -25.84 -1.57 -7.23
N LYS A 266 -26.29 -2.76 -7.55
CA LYS A 266 -27.67 -2.96 -8.00
C LYS A 266 -28.59 -2.66 -6.82
N GLU A 267 -29.47 -1.66 -6.96
CA GLU A 267 -30.61 -1.47 -6.09
C GLU A 267 -31.56 -2.66 -6.14
#